data_8a6f3cd0d8db7db506e1853d02432f1d
#
_entry.id   8a6f3cd0d8db7db506e1853d02432f1d
#
_cell.length_a   1.000
_cell.length_b   1.000
_cell.length_c   1.000
_cell.angle_alpha   90.00
_cell.angle_beta   90.00
_cell.angle_gamma   90.00
#
_symmetry.space_group_name_H-M   'P 1'
#
loop_
_entity.id
_entity.type
_entity.pdbx_description
1 polymer ?
#
loop_
_entity_poly.entity_id
_entity_poly.type
_entity_poly.pdbx_seq_one_letter_code
_entity_poly.pdbx_strand_id
1 'polypeptide(L)'
;MRRIFYLLFLVLLGYSFDVKASDTVFIHETQIPVLIERQDNVLFYIRLDAKESKMLDEVVLDFSKSTNLADVQAIKLYYGGTEALQDQNKNRFAPVEYISSHRPGATLAANPSYSIKCAEVGPSEKVVLRGNYNLFPGVNFFWISLQMKSDASLHTKIVSDLHAVKVDGKEL
;
A
#
# COMPACT_ATOMS: atom_id res chain seq x y z
N MET A 1 -51.81 14.72 -26.56
CA MET A 1 -50.91 15.07 -25.43
C MET A 1 -50.42 13.88 -24.62
N ARG A 2 -51.22 12.81 -24.33
CA ARG A 2 -50.77 11.65 -23.55
C ARG A 2 -49.64 10.81 -24.17
N ARG A 3 -49.53 10.70 -25.51
CA ARG A 3 -48.50 9.89 -26.18
C ARG A 3 -47.10 10.50 -26.14
N ILE A 4 -46.98 11.81 -26.04
CA ILE A 4 -45.71 12.50 -25.99
C ILE A 4 -45.03 12.30 -24.60
N PHE A 5 -45.83 12.18 -23.53
CA PHE A 5 -45.31 11.94 -22.17
C PHE A 5 -44.64 10.54 -22.03
N TYR A 6 -45.19 9.53 -22.68
CA TYR A 6 -44.61 8.17 -22.65
C TYR A 6 -43.29 8.09 -23.40
N LEU A 7 -43.12 8.85 -24.48
CA LEU A 7 -41.87 8.88 -25.25
C LEU A 7 -40.74 9.59 -24.46
N LEU A 8 -41.05 10.65 -23.75
CA LEU A 8 -40.11 11.37 -22.90
C LEU A 8 -39.67 10.52 -21.70
N PHE A 9 -40.58 9.72 -21.12
CA PHE A 9 -40.29 8.84 -19.99
C PHE A 9 -39.39 7.65 -20.42
N LEU A 10 -39.59 7.14 -21.63
CA LEU A 10 -38.75 6.06 -22.20
C LEU A 10 -37.32 6.52 -22.51
N VAL A 11 -37.11 7.76 -22.91
CA VAL A 11 -35.78 8.34 -23.16
C VAL A 11 -35.03 8.57 -21.84
N LEU A 12 -35.72 8.94 -20.76
CA LEU A 12 -35.11 9.11 -19.44
C LEU A 12 -34.66 7.79 -18.78
N LEU A 13 -35.34 6.67 -19.10
CA LEU A 13 -34.97 5.34 -18.61
C LEU A 13 -33.76 4.72 -19.33
N GLY A 14 -33.37 5.27 -20.48
CA GLY A 14 -32.22 4.79 -21.27
C GLY A 14 -30.86 5.36 -20.86
N TYR A 15 -30.82 6.38 -20.02
CA TYR A 15 -29.56 6.91 -19.47
C TYR A 15 -29.21 6.18 -18.19
N SER A 16 -28.70 4.96 -18.32
CA SER A 16 -27.92 4.34 -17.25
C SER A 16 -26.64 5.18 -17.11
N PHE A 17 -26.62 6.05 -16.09
CA PHE A 17 -25.35 6.64 -15.66
C PHE A 17 -24.52 5.50 -15.09
N ASP A 18 -23.60 4.96 -15.88
CA ASP A 18 -22.51 4.14 -15.39
C ASP A 18 -21.67 5.04 -14.49
N VAL A 19 -22.03 5.12 -13.22
CA VAL A 19 -21.16 5.65 -12.19
C VAL A 19 -20.01 4.65 -12.06
N LYS A 20 -18.97 4.84 -12.86
CA LYS A 20 -17.72 4.10 -12.71
C LYS A 20 -17.20 4.42 -11.31
N ALA A 21 -17.44 3.51 -10.39
CA ALA A 21 -16.81 3.60 -9.09
C ALA A 21 -15.29 3.64 -9.31
N SER A 22 -14.62 4.69 -8.80
CA SER A 22 -13.16 4.83 -8.89
C SER A 22 -12.47 3.86 -7.95
N ASP A 23 -11.24 3.47 -8.28
CA ASP A 23 -10.36 2.83 -7.33
C ASP A 23 -10.06 3.80 -6.19
N THR A 24 -9.77 3.26 -5.01
CA THR A 24 -9.53 4.08 -3.82
C THR A 24 -8.25 3.64 -3.13
N VAL A 25 -7.45 4.60 -2.72
CA VAL A 25 -6.26 4.36 -1.91
C VAL A 25 -6.45 4.97 -0.51
N PHE A 26 -6.10 4.18 0.51
CA PHE A 26 -6.02 4.63 1.90
C PHE A 26 -4.60 4.42 2.37
N ILE A 27 -4.01 5.46 2.95
CA ILE A 27 -2.64 5.48 3.44
C ILE A 27 -2.66 5.73 4.94
N HIS A 28 -1.91 4.91 5.66
CA HIS A 28 -1.66 5.09 7.08
C HIS A 28 -0.15 5.17 7.32
N GLU A 29 0.30 6.33 7.79
CA GLU A 29 1.68 6.56 8.20
C GLU A 29 1.89 6.02 9.62
N THR A 30 3.00 5.32 9.84
CA THR A 30 3.36 4.87 11.17
C THR A 30 4.19 5.93 11.90
N GLN A 31 3.93 6.12 13.18
CA GLN A 31 4.70 7.05 14.04
C GLN A 31 5.64 6.28 14.98
N ILE A 32 6.20 5.18 14.53
CA ILE A 32 7.09 4.34 15.34
C ILE A 32 8.54 4.76 15.09
N PRO A 33 9.38 4.87 16.13
CA PRO A 33 10.80 5.13 15.95
C PRO A 33 11.46 4.08 15.05
N VAL A 34 12.34 4.53 14.16
CA VAL A 34 13.12 3.64 13.29
C VAL A 34 14.24 3.00 14.11
N LEU A 35 14.31 1.67 14.09
CA LEU A 35 15.29 0.87 14.82
C LEU A 35 16.39 0.38 13.89
N ILE A 36 17.67 0.56 14.29
CA ILE A 36 18.85 0.23 13.48
C ILE A 36 18.95 -1.28 13.21
N GLU A 37 18.72 -2.13 14.20
CA GLU A 37 18.87 -3.58 14.05
C GLU A 37 17.64 -4.28 13.44
N ARG A 38 16.59 -3.52 13.14
CA ARG A 38 15.38 -4.07 12.57
C ARG A 38 15.45 -4.11 11.05
N GLN A 39 15.22 -5.28 10.46
CA GLN A 39 15.25 -5.44 9.00
C GLN A 39 14.13 -4.67 8.29
N ASP A 40 12.98 -4.52 8.95
CA ASP A 40 11.81 -3.86 8.39
C ASP A 40 11.19 -2.91 9.42
N ASN A 41 11.52 -1.62 9.29
CA ASN A 41 10.85 -0.54 9.99
C ASN A 41 9.71 -0.07 9.10
N VAL A 42 8.47 -0.34 9.47
CA VAL A 42 7.30 0.02 8.67
C VAL A 42 7.10 1.53 8.70
N LEU A 43 7.04 2.15 7.51
CA LEU A 43 6.77 3.58 7.31
C LEU A 43 5.30 3.82 6.98
N PHE A 44 4.77 3.06 6.02
CA PHE A 44 3.41 3.21 5.53
C PHE A 44 2.71 1.88 5.37
N TYR A 45 1.42 1.88 5.67
CA TYR A 45 0.48 0.87 5.24
C TYR A 45 -0.42 1.47 4.16
N ILE A 46 -0.64 0.71 3.09
CA ILE A 46 -1.45 1.13 1.94
C ILE A 46 -2.54 0.09 1.73
N ARG A 47 -3.79 0.54 1.70
CA ARG A 47 -4.93 -0.25 1.27
C ARG A 47 -5.37 0.27 -0.10
N LEU A 48 -5.44 -0.63 -1.08
CA LEU A 48 -5.95 -0.36 -2.42
C LEU A 48 -7.23 -1.15 -2.65
N ASP A 49 -8.33 -0.45 -2.88
CA ASP A 49 -9.61 -1.03 -3.24
C ASP A 49 -9.75 -1.00 -4.77
N ALA A 50 -9.41 -2.11 -5.43
CA ALA A 50 -9.47 -2.24 -6.87
C ALA A 50 -10.82 -2.79 -7.32
N LYS A 51 -11.48 -2.16 -8.30
CA LYS A 51 -12.77 -2.62 -8.84
C LYS A 51 -12.64 -3.84 -9.74
N GLU A 52 -11.52 -3.93 -10.41
CA GLU A 52 -11.17 -5.00 -11.35
C GLU A 52 -9.69 -5.36 -11.21
N SER A 53 -9.24 -6.40 -11.89
CA SER A 53 -7.81 -6.73 -11.91
C SER A 53 -7.04 -5.61 -12.59
N LYS A 54 -6.04 -5.05 -11.90
CA LYS A 54 -5.19 -3.93 -12.31
C LYS A 54 -3.76 -4.17 -11.92
N MET A 55 -2.87 -3.27 -12.31
CA MET A 55 -1.47 -3.34 -11.93
C MET A 55 -1.10 -2.16 -11.03
N LEU A 56 -0.52 -2.44 -9.87
CA LEU A 56 0.21 -1.43 -9.11
C LEU A 56 1.55 -1.21 -9.81
N ASP A 57 1.71 -0.07 -10.45
CA ASP A 57 2.92 0.27 -11.20
C ASP A 57 4.00 0.81 -10.27
N GLU A 58 3.69 1.91 -9.58
CA GLU A 58 4.66 2.67 -8.80
C GLU A 58 4.08 3.22 -7.50
N VAL A 59 4.94 3.27 -6.47
CA VAL A 59 4.73 4.07 -5.27
C VAL A 59 5.88 5.06 -5.16
N VAL A 60 5.58 6.34 -5.04
CA VAL A 60 6.57 7.44 -5.02
C VAL A 60 6.64 8.03 -3.62
N LEU A 61 7.87 8.09 -3.08
CA LEU A 61 8.16 8.63 -1.76
C LEU A 61 9.15 9.80 -1.86
N ASP A 62 9.06 10.73 -0.91
CA ASP A 62 10.00 11.83 -0.73
C ASP A 62 10.65 11.71 0.67
N PHE A 63 11.98 11.71 0.68
CA PHE A 63 12.82 11.68 1.88
C PHE A 63 13.67 12.95 2.03
N SER A 64 13.42 13.99 1.23
CA SER A 64 14.24 15.21 1.19
C SER A 64 14.38 15.93 2.52
N LYS A 65 13.44 15.70 3.45
CA LYS A 65 13.46 16.27 4.81
C LYS A 65 14.26 15.43 5.82
N SER A 66 14.81 14.29 5.40
CA SER A 66 15.66 13.44 6.24
C SER A 66 17.05 14.04 6.40
N THR A 67 17.68 13.82 7.57
CA THR A 67 18.98 14.46 7.86
C THR A 67 20.17 13.73 7.23
N ASN A 68 20.11 12.39 7.15
CA ASN A 68 21.20 11.59 6.57
C ASN A 68 20.66 10.30 5.94
N LEU A 69 20.43 10.32 4.64
CA LEU A 69 19.98 9.14 3.89
C LEU A 69 21.09 8.10 3.68
N ALA A 70 22.36 8.47 3.88
CA ALA A 70 23.45 7.51 3.77
C ALA A 70 23.39 6.40 4.83
N ASP A 71 22.68 6.62 5.93
CA ASP A 71 22.44 5.63 6.99
C ASP A 71 21.37 4.60 6.62
N VAL A 72 20.59 4.86 5.57
CA VAL A 72 19.58 3.92 5.06
C VAL A 72 20.26 2.86 4.20
N GLN A 73 19.93 1.61 4.40
CA GLN A 73 20.38 0.49 3.59
C GLN A 73 19.45 0.22 2.42
N ALA A 74 18.14 0.13 2.68
CA ALA A 74 17.14 -0.21 1.68
C ALA A 74 15.76 0.34 2.04
N ILE A 75 14.96 0.59 1.02
CA ILE A 75 13.53 0.91 1.11
C ILE A 75 12.78 -0.15 0.30
N LYS A 76 11.76 -0.76 0.90
CA LYS A 76 11.12 -1.96 0.39
C LYS A 76 9.61 -1.79 0.33
N LEU A 77 8.99 -2.34 -0.71
CA LEU A 77 7.54 -2.47 -0.87
C LEU A 77 7.14 -3.93 -0.77
N TYR A 78 6.16 -4.23 0.06
CA TYR A 78 5.63 -5.56 0.25
C TYR A 78 4.13 -5.61 -0.03
N TYR A 79 3.69 -6.71 -0.63
CA TYR A 79 2.28 -7.08 -0.70
C TYR A 79 1.92 -7.94 0.50
N GLY A 80 0.93 -7.51 1.26
CA GLY A 80 0.47 -8.16 2.50
C GLY A 80 -0.79 -9.02 2.33
N GLY A 81 -1.30 -9.18 1.10
CA GLY A 81 -2.47 -10.02 0.83
C GLY A 81 -3.78 -9.24 0.66
N THR A 82 -4.87 -9.98 0.63
CA THR A 82 -6.24 -9.47 0.50
C THR A 82 -6.93 -9.36 1.86
N GLU A 83 -8.12 -8.80 1.90
CA GLU A 83 -8.90 -8.60 3.12
C GLU A 83 -9.11 -9.89 3.93
N ALA A 84 -9.29 -11.03 3.27
CA ALA A 84 -9.49 -12.32 3.92
C ALA A 84 -8.33 -12.75 4.83
N LEU A 85 -7.09 -12.35 4.50
CA LEU A 85 -5.91 -12.63 5.31
C LEU A 85 -5.74 -11.66 6.49
N GLN A 86 -6.26 -10.46 6.35
CA GLN A 86 -6.11 -9.36 7.33
C GLN A 86 -7.23 -9.34 8.37
N ASP A 87 -8.42 -9.80 8.02
CA ASP A 87 -9.63 -9.66 8.84
C ASP A 87 -9.59 -10.46 10.15
N GLN A 88 -8.82 -11.53 10.20
CA GLN A 88 -8.67 -12.39 11.38
C GLN A 88 -8.16 -11.66 12.64
N ASN A 89 -7.58 -10.47 12.50
CA ASN A 89 -6.98 -9.72 13.60
C ASN A 89 -7.54 -8.32 13.84
N LYS A 90 -8.55 -7.87 13.08
CA LYS A 90 -9.10 -6.51 13.15
C LYS A 90 -8.07 -5.39 12.95
N ASN A 91 -6.80 -5.70 12.77
CA ASN A 91 -5.75 -4.74 12.45
C ASN A 91 -5.42 -4.86 10.96
N ARG A 92 -6.22 -4.17 10.15
CA ARG A 92 -6.19 -4.23 8.68
C ARG A 92 -4.85 -3.82 8.05
N PHE A 93 -3.92 -3.33 8.85
CA PHE A 93 -2.63 -2.84 8.39
C PHE A 93 -1.43 -3.52 9.07
N ALA A 94 -1.67 -4.54 9.91
CA ALA A 94 -0.55 -5.22 10.54
C ALA A 94 0.22 -6.07 9.51
N PRO A 95 1.55 -6.01 9.49
CA PRO A 95 2.36 -6.96 8.74
C PRO A 95 2.02 -8.39 9.17
N VAL A 96 2.07 -9.33 8.23
CA VAL A 96 1.81 -10.75 8.53
C VAL A 96 2.73 -11.27 9.64
N GLU A 97 3.97 -10.78 9.72
CA GLU A 97 4.91 -11.10 10.81
C GLU A 97 4.43 -10.66 12.18
N TYR A 98 3.79 -9.50 12.30
CA TYR A 98 3.22 -9.03 13.56
C TYR A 98 2.09 -9.94 14.04
N ILE A 99 1.30 -10.44 13.09
CA ILE A 99 0.21 -11.38 13.37
C ILE A 99 0.74 -12.70 13.90
N SER A 100 1.85 -13.22 13.33
CA SER A 100 2.44 -14.49 13.69
C SER A 100 3.08 -14.51 15.08
N SER A 101 3.71 -13.39 15.48
CA SER A 101 4.43 -13.32 16.76
C SER A 101 3.52 -13.23 17.98
N HIS A 102 2.23 -12.87 17.80
CA HIS A 102 1.30 -12.61 18.89
C HIS A 102 0.17 -13.65 19.04
N ARG A 103 0.13 -14.69 18.19
CA ARG A 103 -0.86 -15.79 18.30
C ARG A 103 -0.18 -17.15 18.29
N PRO A 104 0.02 -17.78 19.47
CA PRO A 104 0.41 -19.18 19.54
C PRO A 104 -0.68 -20.06 18.89
N GLY A 105 -0.34 -20.78 17.82
CA GLY A 105 -1.26 -21.69 17.12
C GLY A 105 -1.80 -21.21 15.77
N ALA A 106 -1.51 -19.99 15.33
CA ALA A 106 -1.83 -19.52 13.97
C ALA A 106 -0.79 -20.04 12.95
N THR A 107 -0.89 -21.28 12.58
CA THR A 107 0.08 -21.96 11.68
C THR A 107 0.16 -21.36 10.27
N LEU A 108 -0.88 -20.67 9.80
CA LEU A 108 -0.91 -20.08 8.46
C LEU A 108 -0.37 -18.63 8.44
N ALA A 109 -0.52 -17.90 9.53
CA ALA A 109 -0.02 -16.52 9.66
C ALA A 109 1.47 -16.48 10.04
N ALA A 110 2.06 -17.58 10.47
CA ALA A 110 3.44 -17.67 10.94
C ALA A 110 4.48 -17.79 9.81
N ASN A 111 4.05 -17.81 8.54
CA ASN A 111 4.99 -18.02 7.46
C ASN A 111 5.32 -16.68 6.80
N PRO A 112 6.56 -16.15 6.94
CA PRO A 112 7.01 -14.94 6.25
C PRO A 112 6.88 -15.03 4.72
N SER A 113 6.58 -16.23 4.19
CA SER A 113 6.26 -16.46 2.78
C SER A 113 5.00 -15.76 2.29
N TYR A 114 4.17 -15.19 3.15
CA TYR A 114 2.93 -14.52 2.73
C TYR A 114 3.09 -13.02 2.42
N SER A 115 4.16 -12.38 2.86
CA SER A 115 4.49 -11.04 2.39
C SER A 115 5.41 -11.16 1.17
N ILE A 116 4.89 -10.79 0.01
CA ILE A 116 5.66 -10.81 -1.22
C ILE A 116 6.38 -9.48 -1.34
N LYS A 117 7.72 -9.51 -1.35
CA LYS A 117 8.50 -8.31 -1.64
C LYS A 117 8.35 -7.96 -3.12
N CYS A 118 7.69 -6.84 -3.40
CA CYS A 118 7.43 -6.35 -4.75
C CYS A 118 8.57 -5.52 -5.30
N ALA A 119 9.19 -4.69 -4.44
CA ALA A 119 10.30 -3.82 -4.84
C ALA A 119 11.28 -3.60 -3.69
N GLU A 120 12.54 -3.34 -4.04
CA GLU A 120 13.60 -2.90 -3.13
C GLU A 120 14.53 -1.96 -3.87
N VAL A 121 14.82 -0.81 -3.25
CA VAL A 121 15.69 0.22 -3.80
C VAL A 121 16.61 0.80 -2.72
N GLY A 122 17.74 1.36 -3.15
CA GLY A 122 18.62 2.13 -2.28
C GLY A 122 18.04 3.49 -1.89
N PRO A 123 18.69 4.19 -0.93
CA PRO A 123 18.24 5.49 -0.46
C PRO A 123 18.45 6.58 -1.52
N SER A 124 17.46 7.47 -1.61
CA SER A 124 17.47 8.68 -2.44
C SER A 124 16.46 9.67 -1.86
N GLU A 125 16.63 10.97 -2.12
CA GLU A 125 15.64 11.97 -1.73
C GLU A 125 14.27 11.69 -2.34
N LYS A 126 14.24 11.27 -3.60
CA LYS A 126 13.02 10.80 -4.27
C LYS A 126 13.16 9.33 -4.61
N VAL A 127 12.29 8.52 -4.07
CA VAL A 127 12.26 7.07 -4.23
C VAL A 127 11.06 6.66 -5.05
N VAL A 128 11.29 5.83 -6.07
CA VAL A 128 10.24 5.20 -6.88
C VAL A 128 10.31 3.69 -6.70
N LEU A 129 9.34 3.15 -5.99
CA LEU A 129 9.16 1.71 -5.82
C LEU A 129 8.25 1.19 -6.95
N ARG A 130 8.84 0.48 -7.91
CA ARG A 130 8.10 -0.14 -9.02
C ARG A 130 7.56 -1.48 -8.58
N GLY A 131 6.29 -1.49 -8.19
CA GLY A 131 5.61 -2.68 -7.68
C GLY A 131 5.43 -3.74 -8.76
N ASN A 132 4.99 -3.33 -9.95
CA ASN A 132 4.62 -4.22 -11.06
C ASN A 132 3.81 -5.43 -10.56
N TYR A 133 2.86 -5.18 -9.66
CA TYR A 133 2.11 -6.20 -8.95
C TYR A 133 0.64 -6.20 -9.38
N ASN A 134 0.14 -7.37 -9.76
CA ASN A 134 -1.26 -7.53 -10.15
C ASN A 134 -2.17 -7.44 -8.94
N LEU A 135 -3.05 -6.45 -8.92
CA LEU A 135 -4.10 -6.29 -7.93
C LEU A 135 -5.25 -7.25 -8.22
N PHE A 136 -5.80 -7.84 -7.17
CA PHE A 136 -7.04 -8.59 -7.24
C PHE A 136 -8.24 -7.64 -7.11
N PRO A 137 -9.37 -7.96 -7.75
CA PRO A 137 -10.62 -7.25 -7.47
C PRO A 137 -10.93 -7.28 -5.98
N GLY A 138 -11.29 -6.12 -5.41
CA GLY A 138 -11.49 -5.96 -3.98
C GLY A 138 -10.29 -5.33 -3.28
N VAL A 139 -10.13 -5.64 -2.00
CA VAL A 139 -9.13 -5.01 -1.12
C VAL A 139 -7.77 -5.69 -1.24
N ASN A 140 -6.73 -4.89 -1.47
CA ASN A 140 -5.33 -5.31 -1.50
C ASN A 140 -4.54 -4.49 -0.48
N PHE A 141 -3.69 -5.15 0.30
CA PHE A 141 -2.86 -4.50 1.31
C PHE A 141 -1.40 -4.52 0.90
N PHE A 142 -0.75 -3.37 1.06
CA PHE A 142 0.69 -3.21 0.90
C PHE A 142 1.27 -2.50 2.11
N TRP A 143 2.56 -2.64 2.30
CA TRP A 143 3.30 -1.89 3.29
C TRP A 143 4.70 -1.55 2.79
N ILE A 144 5.19 -0.40 3.24
CA ILE A 144 6.51 0.10 2.90
C ILE A 144 7.36 0.07 4.15
N SER A 145 8.55 -0.50 4.04
CA SER A 145 9.53 -0.53 5.10
C SER A 145 10.85 0.11 4.71
N LEU A 146 11.59 0.47 5.75
CA LEU A 146 12.94 0.98 5.66
C LEU A 146 13.86 0.11 6.52
N GLN A 147 15.04 -0.19 5.99
CA GLN A 147 16.12 -0.85 6.71
C GLN A 147 17.27 0.14 6.91
N MET A 148 17.73 0.28 8.15
CA MET A 148 18.91 1.06 8.49
C MET A 148 20.16 0.20 8.33
N LYS A 149 21.31 0.84 8.08
CA LYS A 149 22.63 0.20 8.20
C LYS A 149 22.94 -0.07 9.68
N SER A 150 23.73 -1.09 9.96
CA SER A 150 24.09 -1.47 11.33
C SER A 150 24.95 -0.41 12.03
N ASP A 151 25.66 0.42 11.28
CA ASP A 151 26.52 1.52 11.74
C ASP A 151 25.85 2.89 11.64
N ALA A 152 24.52 2.92 11.41
CA ALA A 152 23.76 4.16 11.30
C ALA A 152 23.84 5.00 12.58
N SER A 153 23.84 6.32 12.43
CA SER A 153 23.87 7.25 13.55
C SER A 153 22.51 7.25 14.27
N LEU A 154 22.54 7.21 15.61
CA LEU A 154 21.33 7.39 16.44
C LEU A 154 20.72 8.79 16.33
N HIS A 155 21.43 9.74 15.75
CA HIS A 155 20.94 11.11 15.51
C HIS A 155 20.29 11.28 14.14
N THR A 156 20.29 10.24 13.31
CA THR A 156 19.63 10.30 11.99
C THR A 156 18.12 10.37 12.15
N LYS A 157 17.54 11.43 11.60
CA LYS A 157 16.10 11.61 11.52
C LYS A 157 15.62 11.22 10.14
N ILE A 158 14.73 10.25 10.07
CA ILE A 158 14.05 9.87 8.83
C ILE A 158 12.70 10.56 8.79
N VAL A 159 12.44 11.26 7.69
CA VAL A 159 11.15 11.88 7.38
C VAL A 159 10.77 11.43 5.98
N SER A 160 9.62 10.83 5.85
CA SER A 160 9.13 10.31 4.57
C SER A 160 7.71 10.82 4.30
N ASP A 161 7.50 11.31 3.09
CA ASP A 161 6.18 11.68 2.60
C ASP A 161 5.82 10.75 1.43
N LEU A 162 4.60 10.18 1.41
CA LEU A 162 4.11 9.41 0.28
C LEU A 162 3.44 10.36 -0.70
N HIS A 163 4.03 10.48 -1.90
CA HIS A 163 3.60 11.45 -2.92
C HIS A 163 2.56 10.89 -3.87
N ALA A 164 2.73 9.66 -4.33
CA ALA A 164 1.86 9.10 -5.35
C ALA A 164 1.80 7.57 -5.26
N VAL A 165 0.63 7.03 -5.60
CA VAL A 165 0.40 5.62 -5.89
C VAL A 165 -0.18 5.55 -7.30
N LYS A 166 0.49 4.83 -8.23
CA LYS A 166 0.04 4.69 -9.60
C LYS A 166 -0.46 3.29 -9.89
N VAL A 167 -1.64 3.21 -10.47
CA VAL A 167 -2.31 1.97 -10.87
C VAL A 167 -2.75 2.11 -12.33
N ASP A 168 -2.33 1.17 -13.19
CA ASP A 168 -2.55 1.21 -14.64
C ASP A 168 -2.18 2.57 -15.27
N GLY A 169 -1.00 3.10 -14.87
CA GLY A 169 -0.48 4.38 -15.34
C GLY A 169 -1.21 5.62 -14.81
N LYS A 170 -2.21 5.46 -13.94
CA LYS A 170 -2.95 6.57 -13.33
C LYS A 170 -2.56 6.75 -11.89
N GLU A 171 -2.42 8.00 -11.48
CA GLU A 171 -2.25 8.38 -10.07
C GLU A 171 -3.62 8.37 -9.36
N LEU A 172 -3.63 7.78 -8.14
CA LEU A 172 -4.81 7.66 -7.30
C LEU A 172 -4.80 8.70 -6.19
#